data_04efa743e5483c8a0d02344fbb13ca4c
#
_entry.id   04efa743e5483c8a0d02344fbb13ca4c
#
_cell.length_a   1.000
_cell.length_b   1.000
_cell.length_c   1.000
_cell.angle_alpha   90.00
_cell.angle_beta   90.00
_cell.angle_gamma   90.00
#
_symmetry.space_group_name_H-M   'P 1'
#
loop_
_entity.id
_entity.type
_entity.pdbx_description
1 polymer ?
#
loop_
_entity_poly.entity_id
_entity_poly.type
_entity_poly.pdbx_seq_one_letter_code
_entity_poly.pdbx_strand_id
1 'polypeptide(L)'
;GPFEWGPRYSPAAELVFTILSQHTSDINSERAFRILMENFESLSDIADAEVHQIEACIKTAGLHRVKAPRIKTVLNQVREEVGSFDLSFLAEMPLPDAKEWLKRLDGIGPKTAAIILCFSLGMPAMPVDTHIHRVTKRLGYIGPKVTADKAHDILEPMVPPKDVFRFHLYLINHGRKVCK
;
A
#
# COMPACT_ATOMS: atom_id res chain seq x y z
N GLY A 1 19.30 -11.75 -7.31
CA GLY A 1 19.73 -11.85 -5.94
C GLY A 1 18.54 -11.87 -4.97
N PRO A 2 18.72 -12.16 -3.71
CA PRO A 2 17.63 -12.10 -2.74
C PRO A 2 17.12 -10.67 -2.62
N PHE A 3 15.80 -10.51 -2.50
CA PHE A 3 15.20 -9.22 -2.21
C PHE A 3 15.61 -8.79 -0.80
N GLU A 4 16.24 -7.63 -0.69
CA GLU A 4 16.55 -7.02 0.60
C GLU A 4 15.54 -5.91 0.86
N TRP A 5 15.11 -5.82 2.14
CA TRP A 5 14.18 -4.76 2.52
C TRP A 5 14.90 -3.42 2.63
N GLY A 6 14.24 -2.40 2.16
CA GLY A 6 14.58 -1.00 2.38
C GLY A 6 13.33 -0.17 2.12
N PRO A 7 13.11 0.93 2.87
CA PRO A 7 11.92 1.74 2.70
C PRO A 7 11.90 2.35 1.29
N ARG A 8 10.80 2.12 0.56
CA ARG A 8 10.60 2.71 -0.78
C ARG A 8 10.23 4.18 -0.68
N TYR A 9 9.29 4.48 0.19
CA TYR A 9 8.80 5.83 0.50
C TYR A 9 8.53 5.96 1.99
N SER A 10 8.36 7.20 2.48
CA SER A 10 7.78 7.41 3.81
C SER A 10 6.36 6.83 3.87
N PRO A 11 5.85 6.42 5.05
CA PRO A 11 4.53 5.78 5.15
C PRO A 11 3.38 6.62 4.55
N ALA A 12 3.39 7.94 4.76
CA ALA A 12 2.36 8.82 4.18
C ALA A 12 2.50 8.97 2.65
N ALA A 13 3.72 8.99 2.12
CA ALA A 13 3.95 8.97 0.67
C ALA A 13 3.56 7.60 0.05
N GLU A 14 3.81 6.50 0.77
CA GLU A 14 3.36 5.16 0.38
C GLU A 14 1.84 5.04 0.34
N LEU A 15 1.11 5.72 1.25
CA LEU A 15 -0.35 5.85 1.18
C LEU A 15 -0.79 6.42 -0.17
N VAL A 16 -0.21 7.55 -0.56
CA VAL A 16 -0.51 8.20 -1.85
C VAL A 16 -0.18 7.29 -3.02
N PHE A 17 1.02 6.69 -3.01
CA PHE A 17 1.44 5.76 -4.05
C PHE A 17 0.49 4.57 -4.18
N THR A 18 0.06 3.99 -3.06
CA THR A 18 -0.83 2.83 -3.06
C THR A 18 -2.22 3.17 -3.61
N ILE A 19 -2.74 4.37 -3.33
CA ILE A 19 -3.99 4.86 -3.95
C ILE A 19 -3.81 4.97 -5.48
N LEU A 20 -2.68 5.51 -5.93
CA LEU A 20 -2.39 5.64 -7.36
C LEU A 20 -2.26 4.28 -8.05
N SER A 21 -1.75 3.26 -7.37
CA SER A 21 -1.55 1.91 -7.91
C SER A 21 -2.83 1.08 -8.05
N GLN A 22 -3.92 1.48 -7.40
CA GLN A 22 -5.21 0.78 -7.51
C GLN A 22 -5.72 0.79 -8.94
N HIS A 23 -5.99 -0.41 -9.51
CA HIS A 23 -6.47 -0.60 -10.90
C HIS A 23 -5.57 0.08 -11.95
N THR A 24 -4.26 0.08 -11.74
CA THR A 24 -3.28 0.76 -12.59
C THR A 24 -2.03 -0.12 -12.72
N SER A 25 -1.34 -0.05 -13.88
CA SER A 25 -0.06 -0.71 -14.04
C SER A 25 1.03 -0.03 -13.21
N ASP A 26 2.05 -0.79 -12.78
CA ASP A 26 3.15 -0.27 -11.97
C ASP A 26 3.82 0.94 -12.66
N ILE A 27 4.07 0.85 -13.97
CA ILE A 27 4.69 1.93 -14.78
C ILE A 27 3.86 3.23 -14.71
N ASN A 28 2.54 3.12 -14.83
CA ASN A 28 1.67 4.29 -14.84
C ASN A 28 1.51 4.89 -13.44
N SER A 29 1.45 4.07 -12.40
CA SER A 29 1.39 4.55 -11.02
C SER A 29 2.69 5.23 -10.59
N GLU A 30 3.85 4.68 -10.95
CA GLU A 30 5.15 5.32 -10.70
C GLU A 30 5.28 6.67 -11.43
N ARG A 31 4.85 6.71 -12.70
CA ARG A 31 4.85 7.96 -13.48
C ARG A 31 3.95 9.02 -12.84
N ALA A 32 2.72 8.65 -12.46
CA ALA A 32 1.79 9.56 -11.83
C ALA A 32 2.31 10.08 -10.49
N PHE A 33 2.87 9.19 -9.67
CA PHE A 33 3.44 9.55 -8.38
C PHE A 33 4.62 10.51 -8.55
N ARG A 34 5.54 10.23 -9.48
CA ARG A 34 6.66 11.12 -9.77
C ARG A 34 6.17 12.50 -10.22
N ILE A 35 5.23 12.58 -11.16
CA ILE A 35 4.67 13.86 -11.62
C ILE A 35 4.02 14.62 -10.45
N LEU A 36 3.29 13.92 -9.59
CA LEU A 36 2.67 14.53 -8.41
C LEU A 36 3.73 15.13 -7.48
N MET A 37 4.77 14.38 -7.15
CA MET A 37 5.84 14.83 -6.24
C MET A 37 6.77 15.88 -6.85
N GLU A 38 6.83 16.00 -8.19
CA GLU A 38 7.57 17.06 -8.89
C GLU A 38 6.78 18.39 -8.93
N ASN A 39 5.45 18.35 -8.87
CA ASN A 39 4.59 19.54 -8.93
C ASN A 39 4.23 20.11 -7.55
N PHE A 40 4.47 19.38 -6.48
CA PHE A 40 4.20 19.81 -5.11
C PHE A 40 5.45 19.61 -4.26
N GLU A 41 5.81 20.61 -3.45
CA GLU A 41 7.03 20.55 -2.65
C GLU A 41 6.91 19.59 -1.46
N SER A 42 5.68 19.37 -0.98
CA SER A 42 5.40 18.53 0.18
C SER A 42 4.03 17.84 0.12
N LEU A 43 3.83 16.84 0.98
CA LEU A 43 2.51 16.23 1.18
C LEU A 43 1.49 17.25 1.75
N SER A 44 1.95 18.28 2.47
CA SER A 44 1.10 19.36 2.94
C SER A 44 0.51 20.15 1.77
N ASP A 45 1.35 20.48 0.78
CA ASP A 45 0.89 21.21 -0.40
C ASP A 45 -0.13 20.41 -1.19
N ILE A 46 0.04 19.08 -1.27
CA ILE A 46 -0.95 18.18 -1.90
C ILE A 46 -2.25 18.19 -1.09
N ALA A 47 -2.19 18.13 0.23
CA ALA A 47 -3.36 18.17 1.10
C ALA A 47 -4.16 19.49 0.99
N ASP A 48 -3.45 20.60 0.78
CA ASP A 48 -4.04 21.94 0.64
C ASP A 48 -4.49 22.25 -0.79
N ALA A 49 -3.93 21.57 -1.80
CA ALA A 49 -4.22 21.80 -3.21
C ALA A 49 -5.70 21.62 -3.57
N GLU A 50 -6.14 22.33 -4.60
CA GLU A 50 -7.44 22.05 -5.19
C GLU A 50 -7.45 20.69 -5.90
N VAL A 51 -8.56 19.97 -5.82
CA VAL A 51 -8.67 18.60 -6.39
C VAL A 51 -8.27 18.55 -7.87
N HIS A 52 -8.63 19.56 -8.65
CA HIS A 52 -8.30 19.61 -10.08
C HIS A 52 -6.80 19.71 -10.36
N GLN A 53 -6.01 20.29 -9.44
CA GLN A 53 -4.55 20.36 -9.57
C GLN A 53 -3.93 18.97 -9.35
N ILE A 54 -4.41 18.23 -8.33
CA ILE A 54 -4.01 16.84 -8.11
C ILE A 54 -4.40 15.97 -9.32
N GLU A 55 -5.66 16.12 -9.81
CA GLU A 55 -6.13 15.38 -10.99
C GLU A 55 -5.24 15.59 -12.21
N ALA A 56 -4.79 16.82 -12.46
CA ALA A 56 -3.92 17.14 -13.59
C ALA A 56 -2.62 16.33 -13.55
N CYS A 57 -2.03 16.16 -12.37
CA CYS A 57 -0.78 15.42 -12.16
C CYS A 57 -0.92 13.91 -12.32
N ILE A 58 -2.07 13.34 -11.94
CA ILE A 58 -2.24 11.88 -11.83
C ILE A 58 -3.03 11.23 -12.97
N LYS A 59 -3.24 11.91 -14.08
CA LYS A 59 -4.01 11.39 -15.22
C LYS A 59 -3.55 10.03 -15.73
N THR A 60 -2.24 9.80 -15.71
CA THR A 60 -1.64 8.53 -16.16
C THR A 60 -1.99 7.35 -15.27
N ALA A 61 -2.37 7.57 -14.01
CA ALA A 61 -2.79 6.51 -13.10
C ALA A 61 -4.20 5.96 -13.37
N GLY A 62 -4.96 6.56 -14.30
CA GLY A 62 -6.37 6.22 -14.51
C GLY A 62 -7.23 6.56 -13.29
N LEU A 63 -8.54 6.58 -13.46
CA LEU A 63 -9.49 6.89 -12.38
C LEU A 63 -9.11 8.17 -11.58
N HIS A 64 -8.43 9.11 -12.23
CA HIS A 64 -7.88 10.32 -11.58
C HIS A 64 -8.94 11.15 -10.86
N ARG A 65 -10.15 11.23 -11.40
CA ARG A 65 -11.29 11.94 -10.78
C ARG A 65 -11.75 11.31 -9.46
N VAL A 66 -11.48 10.02 -9.26
CA VAL A 66 -11.80 9.30 -8.02
C VAL A 66 -10.61 9.32 -7.07
N LYS A 67 -9.40 9.17 -7.63
CA LYS A 67 -8.17 9.09 -6.83
C LYS A 67 -7.75 10.43 -6.23
N ALA A 68 -7.91 11.55 -6.97
CA ALA A 68 -7.49 12.86 -6.49
C ALA A 68 -8.22 13.30 -5.21
N PRO A 69 -9.57 13.29 -5.16
CA PRO A 69 -10.25 13.64 -3.91
C PRO A 69 -9.92 12.67 -2.77
N ARG A 70 -9.71 11.37 -3.05
CA ARG A 70 -9.31 10.39 -2.04
C ARG A 70 -7.92 10.69 -1.47
N ILE A 71 -6.93 11.02 -2.31
CA ILE A 71 -5.60 11.43 -1.86
C ILE A 71 -5.70 12.63 -0.94
N LYS A 72 -6.43 13.66 -1.33
CA LYS A 72 -6.66 14.86 -0.51
C LYS A 72 -7.32 14.51 0.82
N THR A 73 -8.38 13.71 0.82
CA THR A 73 -9.09 13.29 2.03
C THR A 73 -8.18 12.54 2.97
N VAL A 74 -7.46 11.53 2.50
CA VAL A 74 -6.57 10.70 3.33
C VAL A 74 -5.44 11.54 3.93
N LEU A 75 -4.82 12.42 3.14
CA LEU A 75 -3.76 13.30 3.66
C LEU A 75 -4.30 14.26 4.74
N ASN A 76 -5.49 14.82 4.55
CA ASN A 76 -6.11 15.66 5.58
C ASN A 76 -6.46 14.87 6.85
N GLN A 77 -6.99 13.65 6.73
CA GLN A 77 -7.23 12.77 7.88
C GLN A 77 -5.94 12.48 8.66
N VAL A 78 -4.84 12.16 7.97
CA VAL A 78 -3.54 11.96 8.60
C VAL A 78 -3.10 13.22 9.35
N ARG A 79 -3.19 14.39 8.71
CA ARG A 79 -2.82 15.66 9.33
C ARG A 79 -3.70 16.00 10.55
N GLU A 80 -4.99 15.73 10.49
CA GLU A 80 -5.92 15.96 11.60
C GLU A 80 -5.65 15.03 12.80
N GLU A 81 -5.34 13.76 12.55
CA GLU A 81 -5.10 12.78 13.61
C GLU A 81 -3.70 12.90 14.24
N VAL A 82 -2.68 13.25 13.45
CA VAL A 82 -1.28 13.20 13.88
C VAL A 82 -0.65 14.58 14.02
N GLY A 83 -1.22 15.61 13.37
CA GLY A 83 -0.64 16.94 13.30
C GLY A 83 0.53 17.07 12.30
N SER A 84 0.91 15.98 11.66
CA SER A 84 2.00 15.91 10.67
C SER A 84 1.77 14.78 9.68
N PHE A 85 2.72 14.58 8.73
CA PHE A 85 2.74 13.42 7.82
C PHE A 85 3.76 12.36 8.24
N ASP A 86 4.29 12.44 9.46
CA ASP A 86 5.18 11.42 10.01
C ASP A 86 4.36 10.31 10.69
N LEU A 87 4.33 9.16 10.04
CA LEU A 87 3.65 7.95 10.53
C LEU A 87 4.65 6.91 11.06
N SER A 88 5.89 7.30 11.38
CA SER A 88 6.91 6.38 11.89
C SER A 88 6.53 5.75 13.24
N PHE A 89 5.70 6.42 14.04
CA PHE A 89 5.18 5.89 15.30
C PHE A 89 4.44 4.55 15.15
N LEU A 90 3.91 4.25 13.96
CA LEU A 90 3.26 2.97 13.70
C LEU A 90 4.21 1.77 13.87
N ALA A 91 5.52 1.98 13.68
CA ALA A 91 6.52 0.94 13.88
C ALA A 91 6.70 0.55 15.36
N GLU A 92 6.32 1.43 16.27
CA GLU A 92 6.38 1.20 17.73
C GLU A 92 5.09 0.53 18.27
N MET A 93 4.06 0.42 17.44
CA MET A 93 2.79 -0.20 17.82
C MET A 93 2.83 -1.72 17.60
N PRO A 94 2.04 -2.49 18.37
CA PRO A 94 1.73 -3.86 17.99
C PRO A 94 1.13 -3.92 16.58
N LEU A 95 1.54 -4.91 15.79
CA LEU A 95 1.12 -5.03 14.39
C LEU A 95 -0.41 -4.97 14.16
N PRO A 96 -1.25 -5.63 14.97
CA PRO A 96 -2.70 -5.52 14.85
C PRO A 96 -3.19 -4.08 15.04
N ASP A 97 -2.65 -3.36 16.01
CA ASP A 97 -3.07 -1.98 16.32
C ASP A 97 -2.67 -1.01 15.22
N ALA A 98 -1.45 -1.17 14.66
CA ALA A 98 -1.00 -0.38 13.51
C ALA A 98 -1.87 -0.62 12.27
N LYS A 99 -2.30 -1.86 12.02
CA LYS A 99 -3.24 -2.19 10.94
C LYS A 99 -4.61 -1.53 11.16
N GLU A 100 -5.15 -1.62 12.37
CA GLU A 100 -6.44 -1.00 12.69
C GLU A 100 -6.38 0.52 12.57
N TRP A 101 -5.28 1.14 13.00
CA TRP A 101 -5.08 2.58 12.85
C TRP A 101 -5.15 2.99 11.37
N LEU A 102 -4.40 2.33 10.50
CA LEU A 102 -4.41 2.62 9.06
C LEU A 102 -5.77 2.39 8.41
N LYS A 103 -6.49 1.35 8.82
CA LYS A 103 -7.83 1.03 8.27
C LYS A 103 -8.92 2.03 8.64
N ARG A 104 -8.70 2.92 9.60
CA ARG A 104 -9.62 4.04 9.89
C ARG A 104 -9.58 5.13 8.81
N LEU A 105 -8.48 5.21 8.07
CA LEU A 105 -8.35 6.16 6.97
C LEU A 105 -9.23 5.76 5.78
N ASP A 106 -9.83 6.76 5.13
CA ASP A 106 -10.81 6.54 4.05
C ASP A 106 -10.22 5.74 2.87
N GLY A 107 -10.88 4.64 2.53
CA GLY A 107 -10.48 3.78 1.42
C GLY A 107 -9.22 2.95 1.67
N ILE A 108 -8.72 2.86 2.90
CA ILE A 108 -7.59 2.03 3.29
C ILE A 108 -8.11 0.69 3.83
N GLY A 109 -7.96 -0.34 3.01
CA GLY A 109 -8.30 -1.72 3.37
C GLY A 109 -7.10 -2.53 3.89
N PRO A 110 -7.33 -3.81 4.24
CA PRO A 110 -6.29 -4.69 4.79
C PRO A 110 -5.02 -4.76 3.92
N LYS A 111 -5.19 -4.87 2.60
CA LYS A 111 -4.06 -4.91 1.67
C LYS A 111 -3.22 -3.64 1.71
N THR A 112 -3.86 -2.46 1.66
CA THR A 112 -3.16 -1.18 1.67
C THR A 112 -2.44 -0.97 2.99
N ALA A 113 -3.10 -1.23 4.12
CA ALA A 113 -2.47 -1.18 5.44
C ALA A 113 -1.23 -2.08 5.53
N ALA A 114 -1.35 -3.34 5.09
CA ALA A 114 -0.22 -4.27 5.08
C ALA A 114 0.93 -3.82 4.16
N ILE A 115 0.64 -3.22 3.00
CA ILE A 115 1.68 -2.66 2.11
C ILE A 115 2.45 -1.56 2.84
N ILE A 116 1.77 -0.59 3.44
CA ILE A 116 2.41 0.53 4.13
C ILE A 116 3.32 0.03 5.24
N LEU A 117 2.80 -0.86 6.10
CA LEU A 117 3.56 -1.41 7.22
C LEU A 117 4.76 -2.23 6.77
N CYS A 118 4.59 -3.06 5.74
CA CYS A 118 5.65 -3.93 5.23
C CYS A 118 6.71 -3.15 4.45
N PHE A 119 6.30 -2.29 3.51
CA PHE A 119 7.23 -1.65 2.56
C PHE A 119 7.88 -0.38 3.10
N SER A 120 7.19 0.38 3.93
CA SER A 120 7.75 1.62 4.48
C SER A 120 8.35 1.45 5.87
N LEU A 121 7.81 0.55 6.70
CA LEU A 121 8.22 0.40 8.09
C LEU A 121 8.92 -0.94 8.40
N GLY A 122 9.01 -1.86 7.43
CA GLY A 122 9.63 -3.18 7.63
C GLY A 122 8.90 -4.09 8.61
N MET A 123 7.66 -3.75 8.95
CA MET A 123 6.84 -4.57 9.83
C MET A 123 6.39 -5.87 9.14
N PRO A 124 6.21 -6.96 9.88
CA PRO A 124 5.86 -8.26 9.30
C PRO A 124 4.37 -8.36 8.90
N ALA A 125 3.81 -7.30 8.34
CA ALA A 125 2.48 -7.30 7.78
C ALA A 125 2.49 -7.99 6.41
N MET A 126 1.64 -8.99 6.20
CA MET A 126 1.58 -9.76 4.96
C MET A 126 0.58 -9.16 3.97
N PRO A 127 1.02 -8.43 2.92
CA PRO A 127 0.08 -7.94 1.92
C PRO A 127 -0.38 -9.09 1.01
N VAL A 128 -1.68 -9.22 0.79
CA VAL A 128 -2.25 -10.23 -0.10
C VAL A 128 -2.94 -9.55 -1.28
N ASP A 129 -2.33 -9.62 -2.45
CA ASP A 129 -2.92 -9.19 -3.70
C ASP A 129 -3.58 -10.36 -4.45
N THR A 130 -4.12 -10.10 -5.63
CA THR A 130 -4.76 -11.13 -6.47
C THR A 130 -3.80 -12.23 -6.90
N HIS A 131 -2.50 -11.91 -7.07
CA HIS A 131 -1.48 -12.91 -7.44
C HIS A 131 -1.17 -13.81 -6.26
N ILE A 132 -0.91 -13.24 -5.09
CA ILE A 132 -0.62 -13.99 -3.87
C ILE A 132 -1.83 -14.85 -3.48
N HIS A 133 -3.03 -14.28 -3.47
CA HIS A 133 -4.26 -15.02 -3.19
C HIS A 133 -4.43 -16.24 -4.12
N ARG A 134 -4.22 -16.05 -5.43
CA ARG A 134 -4.31 -17.14 -6.41
C ARG A 134 -3.23 -18.20 -6.20
N VAL A 135 -1.98 -17.79 -6.03
CA VAL A 135 -0.85 -18.71 -5.87
C VAL A 135 -0.99 -19.53 -4.59
N THR A 136 -1.26 -18.89 -3.45
CA THR A 136 -1.39 -19.56 -2.15
C THR A 136 -2.57 -20.51 -2.11
N LYS A 137 -3.64 -20.16 -2.81
CA LYS A 137 -4.81 -21.04 -3.00
C LYS A 137 -4.47 -22.30 -3.80
N ARG A 138 -3.74 -22.15 -4.91
CA ARG A 138 -3.29 -23.28 -5.75
C ARG A 138 -2.28 -24.18 -5.06
N LEU A 139 -1.44 -23.61 -4.20
CA LEU A 139 -0.47 -24.36 -3.38
C LEU A 139 -1.10 -25.01 -2.13
N GLY A 140 -2.38 -24.74 -1.84
CA GLY A 140 -3.07 -25.31 -0.70
C GLY A 140 -2.77 -24.64 0.64
N TYR A 141 -2.09 -23.49 0.66
CA TYR A 141 -1.86 -22.73 1.90
C TYR A 141 -3.15 -22.10 2.45
N ILE A 142 -4.09 -21.78 1.57
CA ILE A 142 -5.41 -21.28 1.95
C ILE A 142 -6.50 -22.09 1.24
N GLY A 143 -7.63 -22.26 1.92
CA GLY A 143 -8.75 -23.02 1.40
C GLY A 143 -9.46 -22.32 0.21
N PRO A 144 -10.21 -23.09 -0.62
CA PRO A 144 -10.83 -22.59 -1.83
C PRO A 144 -11.87 -21.47 -1.60
N LYS A 145 -12.47 -21.40 -0.42
CA LYS A 145 -13.49 -20.41 -0.05
C LYS A 145 -12.91 -19.19 0.70
N VAL A 146 -11.61 -19.18 0.98
CA VAL A 146 -10.95 -18.05 1.68
C VAL A 146 -10.91 -16.84 0.76
N THR A 147 -11.42 -15.70 1.22
CA THR A 147 -11.35 -14.41 0.52
C THR A 147 -9.94 -13.81 0.64
N ALA A 148 -9.60 -12.86 -0.24
CA ALA A 148 -8.31 -12.17 -0.17
C ALA A 148 -8.11 -11.46 1.18
N ASP A 149 -9.15 -10.83 1.72
CA ASP A 149 -9.08 -10.14 3.02
C ASP A 149 -8.78 -11.09 4.17
N LYS A 150 -9.45 -12.25 4.22
CA LYS A 150 -9.18 -13.28 5.23
C LYS A 150 -7.82 -13.96 5.05
N ALA A 151 -7.29 -13.98 3.84
CA ALA A 151 -5.99 -14.59 3.56
C ALA A 151 -4.83 -13.85 4.25
N HIS A 152 -4.97 -12.55 4.53
CA HIS A 152 -3.98 -11.81 5.32
C HIS A 152 -3.75 -12.45 6.69
N ASP A 153 -4.82 -12.70 7.43
CA ASP A 153 -4.77 -13.23 8.80
C ASP A 153 -4.29 -14.70 8.83
N ILE A 154 -4.54 -15.45 7.75
CA ILE A 154 -4.11 -16.86 7.65
C ILE A 154 -2.64 -16.97 7.27
N LEU A 155 -2.19 -16.19 6.29
CA LEU A 155 -0.82 -16.31 5.75
C LEU A 155 0.22 -15.65 6.65
N GLU A 156 -0.12 -14.56 7.32
CA GLU A 156 0.81 -13.80 8.14
C GLU A 156 1.49 -14.65 9.25
N PRO A 157 0.76 -15.42 10.08
CA PRO A 157 1.39 -16.27 11.09
C PRO A 157 2.14 -17.48 10.51
N MET A 158 1.93 -17.84 9.23
CA MET A 158 2.61 -18.95 8.58
C MET A 158 4.01 -18.59 8.09
N VAL A 159 4.31 -17.29 7.96
CA VAL A 159 5.57 -16.79 7.42
C VAL A 159 6.41 -16.20 8.56
N PRO A 160 7.67 -16.63 8.75
CA PRO A 160 8.54 -15.99 9.73
C PRO A 160 8.61 -14.49 9.51
N PRO A 161 8.53 -13.64 10.56
CA PRO A 161 8.49 -12.18 10.45
C PRO A 161 9.57 -11.59 9.53
N LYS A 162 10.79 -12.07 9.64
CA LYS A 162 11.95 -11.64 8.82
C LYS A 162 11.82 -11.96 7.33
N ASP A 163 10.94 -12.89 6.96
CA ASP A 163 10.81 -13.40 5.59
C ASP A 163 9.55 -12.84 4.88
N VAL A 164 8.66 -12.14 5.57
CA VAL A 164 7.38 -11.66 5.03
C VAL A 164 7.58 -10.81 3.76
N PHE A 165 8.49 -9.84 3.80
CA PHE A 165 8.78 -8.98 2.63
C PHE A 165 9.26 -9.80 1.43
N ARG A 166 10.22 -10.68 1.64
CA ARG A 166 10.77 -11.54 0.58
C ARG A 166 9.74 -12.51 0.04
N PHE A 167 8.97 -13.13 0.92
CA PHE A 167 7.90 -14.05 0.56
C PHE A 167 6.86 -13.36 -0.33
N HIS A 168 6.43 -12.17 0.06
CA HIS A 168 5.52 -11.36 -0.75
C HIS A 168 6.07 -11.12 -2.17
N LEU A 169 7.31 -10.66 -2.30
CA LEU A 169 7.92 -10.36 -3.59
C LEU A 169 8.13 -11.61 -4.47
N TYR A 170 8.54 -12.73 -3.87
CA TYR A 170 8.68 -13.99 -4.61
C TYR A 170 7.33 -14.50 -5.12
N LEU A 171 6.28 -14.45 -4.31
CA LEU A 171 4.95 -14.89 -4.72
C LEU A 171 4.34 -14.00 -5.81
N ILE A 172 4.49 -12.68 -5.73
CA ILE A 172 4.07 -11.77 -6.80
C ILE A 172 4.80 -12.10 -8.11
N ASN A 173 6.12 -12.21 -8.07
CA ASN A 173 6.91 -12.55 -9.25
C ASN A 173 6.49 -13.89 -9.86
N HIS A 174 6.31 -14.91 -9.01
CA HIS A 174 5.83 -16.22 -9.45
C HIS A 174 4.43 -16.13 -10.07
N GLY A 175 3.52 -15.41 -9.41
CA GLY A 175 2.16 -15.24 -9.88
C GLY A 175 2.05 -14.46 -11.19
N ARG A 176 2.94 -13.50 -11.43
CA ARG A 176 2.98 -12.73 -12.68
C ARG A 176 3.61 -13.50 -13.84
N LYS A 177 4.65 -14.28 -13.60
CA LYS A 177 5.47 -14.91 -14.65
C LYS A 177 5.08 -16.36 -14.93
N VAL A 178 4.76 -17.12 -13.91
CA VAL A 178 4.61 -18.60 -13.99
C VAL A 178 3.16 -19.02 -13.74
N CYS A 179 2.61 -18.68 -12.58
CA CYS A 179 1.28 -19.11 -12.14
C CYS A 179 0.20 -18.11 -12.58
N LYS A 180 -0.10 -18.09 -13.87
CA LYS A 180 -1.11 -17.20 -14.48
C LYS A 180 -2.54 -17.73 -14.31
#